data_0a99cbd8ca1df1b8968f5dfe472ba57d
#
_entry.id   0a99cbd8ca1df1b8968f5dfe472ba57d
#
_cell.length_a   1.000
_cell.length_b   1.000
_cell.length_c   1.000
_cell.angle_alpha   90.00
_cell.angle_beta   90.00
_cell.angle_gamma   90.00
#
_symmetry.space_group_name_H-M   'P 1'
#
loop_
_entity.id
_entity.type
_entity.pdbx_description
1 polymer ?
#
loop_
_entity_poly.entity_id
_entity_poly.type
_entity_poly.pdbx_seq_one_letter_code
_entity_poly.pdbx_strand_id
1 'polypeptide(L)'
;MPVFKEPSGVKYQFMDTYTEALMNMFWKFDSVPLGKDVEHYKRACASNPREARFIEEVMKLFTTSEVLVKSGYAKMATIFKPNEVVNWCMYAGGSEVVHEKAYSLFTETIGLPDSTYTDFLDISVMKTKTAYIDKAKVRKWEDYKAMGLSDAETDFEFRRAVARMLAIYGGGTELITLYAQFAMLLAFQMEGKYPGLCQIVEYSIRDEYTHGIANCKLFR
;
A
#
# COMPACT_ATOMS: atom_id res chain seq x y z
N MET A 1 -28.88 12.13 -4.89
CA MET A 1 -28.86 11.72 -3.47
C MET A 1 -27.93 10.53 -3.34
N PRO A 2 -27.04 10.48 -2.36
CA PRO A 2 -26.28 9.27 -2.12
C PRO A 2 -27.26 8.18 -1.66
N VAL A 3 -27.27 7.07 -2.38
CA VAL A 3 -28.11 5.91 -2.05
C VAL A 3 -27.30 5.04 -1.10
N PHE A 4 -27.72 4.95 0.16
CA PHE A 4 -27.04 4.13 1.17
C PHE A 4 -27.16 2.62 0.91
N LYS A 5 -28.07 2.22 0.03
CA LYS A 5 -28.27 0.84 -0.38
C LYS A 5 -28.84 0.81 -1.79
N GLU A 6 -28.22 0.10 -2.71
CA GLU A 6 -28.78 -0.05 -4.04
C GLU A 6 -30.10 -0.83 -3.99
N PRO A 7 -31.15 -0.41 -4.73
CA PRO A 7 -32.44 -1.11 -4.74
C PRO A 7 -32.37 -2.55 -5.26
N SER A 8 -31.33 -2.88 -6.03
CA SER A 8 -31.10 -4.20 -6.64
C SER A 8 -30.33 -5.19 -5.76
N GLY A 9 -29.97 -4.79 -4.53
CA GLY A 9 -29.11 -5.59 -3.64
C GLY A 9 -27.62 -5.32 -3.86
N VAL A 10 -26.81 -5.79 -2.91
CA VAL A 10 -25.35 -5.63 -2.91
C VAL A 10 -24.75 -6.62 -3.92
N LYS A 11 -24.11 -6.12 -4.96
CA LYS A 11 -23.50 -6.94 -6.03
C LYS A 11 -22.18 -7.57 -5.58
N TYR A 12 -21.39 -6.84 -4.80
CA TYR A 12 -20.05 -7.23 -4.35
C TYR A 12 -19.98 -7.36 -2.82
N GLN A 13 -20.94 -8.09 -2.23
CA GLN A 13 -21.04 -8.25 -0.76
C GLN A 13 -19.74 -8.72 -0.10
N PHE A 14 -18.89 -9.44 -0.81
CA PHE A 14 -17.59 -9.84 -0.30
C PHE A 14 -16.67 -8.64 0.01
N MET A 15 -16.88 -7.49 -0.63
CA MET A 15 -16.10 -6.28 -0.34
C MET A 15 -16.46 -5.71 1.05
N ASP A 16 -17.72 -5.76 1.45
CA ASP A 16 -18.13 -5.40 2.82
C ASP A 16 -17.44 -6.30 3.85
N THR A 17 -17.38 -7.62 3.58
CA THR A 17 -16.68 -8.58 4.46
C THR A 17 -15.20 -8.22 4.65
N TYR A 18 -14.49 -7.83 3.59
CA TYR A 18 -13.09 -7.40 3.68
C TYR A 18 -12.96 -6.05 4.38
N THR A 19 -13.86 -5.11 4.12
CA THR A 19 -13.90 -3.81 4.81
C THR A 19 -14.09 -4.00 6.31
N GLU A 20 -15.04 -4.83 6.73
CA GLU A 20 -15.27 -5.18 8.13
C GLU A 20 -14.06 -5.89 8.76
N ALA A 21 -13.40 -6.77 8.02
CA ALA A 21 -12.18 -7.43 8.48
C ALA A 21 -11.08 -6.41 8.80
N LEU A 22 -10.82 -5.43 7.90
CA LEU A 22 -9.88 -4.35 8.16
C LEU A 22 -10.29 -3.48 9.35
N MET A 23 -11.58 -3.15 9.48
CA MET A 23 -12.08 -2.38 10.63
C MET A 23 -11.80 -3.08 11.95
N ASN A 24 -11.95 -4.41 11.99
CA ASN A 24 -11.69 -5.21 13.19
C ASN A 24 -10.18 -5.39 13.48
N MET A 25 -9.32 -5.20 12.49
CA MET A 25 -7.86 -5.26 12.64
C MET A 25 -7.23 -3.89 12.88
N PHE A 26 -8.01 -2.82 12.99
CA PHE A 26 -7.49 -1.46 13.13
C PHE A 26 -6.47 -1.35 14.26
N TRP A 27 -5.37 -0.68 13.97
CA TRP A 27 -4.32 -0.35 14.90
C TRP A 27 -3.89 1.11 14.75
N LYS A 28 -3.26 1.65 15.76
CA LYS A 28 -2.88 3.06 15.80
C LYS A 28 -1.38 3.19 15.54
N PHE A 29 -0.99 4.03 14.59
CA PHE A 29 0.39 4.18 14.13
C PHE A 29 1.42 4.48 15.25
N ASP A 30 0.98 5.13 16.35
CA ASP A 30 1.79 5.51 17.49
C ASP A 30 1.65 4.56 18.70
N SER A 31 1.00 3.40 18.51
CA SER A 31 0.78 2.43 19.60
C SER A 31 1.98 1.51 19.86
N VAL A 32 2.96 1.49 18.95
CA VAL A 32 4.12 0.61 19.03
C VAL A 32 5.30 1.34 19.69
N PRO A 33 5.88 0.81 20.79
CA PRO A 33 7.01 1.45 21.45
C PRO A 33 8.31 1.25 20.66
N LEU A 34 9.01 2.34 20.33
CA LEU A 34 10.23 2.34 19.51
C LEU A 34 11.56 2.56 20.29
N GLY A 35 11.49 2.63 21.60
CA GLY A 35 12.70 2.94 22.41
C GLY A 35 13.85 1.95 22.21
N LYS A 36 13.56 0.66 22.15
CA LYS A 36 14.59 -0.39 21.89
C LYS A 36 15.15 -0.30 20.48
N ASP A 37 14.35 0.12 19.52
CA ASP A 37 14.77 0.27 18.12
C ASP A 37 15.81 1.38 17.98
N VAL A 38 15.63 2.48 18.71
CA VAL A 38 16.63 3.57 18.79
C VAL A 38 17.96 3.05 19.32
N GLU A 39 17.93 2.23 20.38
CA GLU A 39 19.15 1.65 20.96
C GLU A 39 19.83 0.69 19.97
N HIS A 40 19.06 -0.14 19.27
CA HIS A 40 19.58 -1.06 18.26
C HIS A 40 20.20 -0.30 17.09
N TYR A 41 19.53 0.73 16.59
CA TYR A 41 20.04 1.53 15.48
C TYR A 41 21.33 2.30 15.85
N LYS A 42 21.38 2.93 17.04
CA LYS A 42 22.60 3.58 17.53
C LYS A 42 23.77 2.60 17.63
N ARG A 43 23.50 1.37 18.12
CA ARG A 43 24.50 0.31 18.17
C ARG A 43 24.96 -0.12 16.77
N ALA A 44 24.02 -0.26 15.84
CA ALA A 44 24.34 -0.58 14.45
C ALA A 44 25.22 0.49 13.82
N CYS A 45 24.92 1.77 13.99
CA CYS A 45 25.76 2.87 13.50
C CYS A 45 27.20 2.80 14.05
N ALA A 46 27.36 2.40 15.30
CA ALA A 46 28.66 2.35 15.95
C ALA A 46 29.47 1.08 15.61
N SER A 47 28.84 -0.07 15.44
CA SER A 47 29.53 -1.37 15.38
C SER A 47 29.19 -2.22 14.15
N ASN A 48 28.10 -1.94 13.43
CA ASN A 48 27.69 -2.65 12.22
C ASN A 48 27.10 -1.69 11.16
N PRO A 49 27.91 -0.85 10.51
CA PRO A 49 27.42 0.14 9.55
C PRO A 49 26.64 -0.46 8.37
N ARG A 50 26.85 -1.74 8.06
CA ARG A 50 26.06 -2.44 7.01
C ARG A 50 24.60 -2.62 7.42
N GLU A 51 24.36 -2.95 8.68
CA GLU A 51 23.01 -3.09 9.25
C GLU A 51 22.30 -1.73 9.27
N ALA A 52 22.97 -0.68 9.74
CA ALA A 52 22.43 0.67 9.75
C ALA A 52 22.03 1.10 8.33
N ARG A 53 22.94 0.96 7.37
CA ARG A 53 22.66 1.28 5.96
C ARG A 53 21.51 0.44 5.38
N PHE A 54 21.42 -0.83 5.74
CA PHE A 54 20.31 -1.68 5.28
C PHE A 54 18.95 -1.15 5.76
N ILE A 55 18.84 -0.77 7.04
CA ILE A 55 17.62 -0.15 7.60
C ILE A 55 17.29 1.14 6.83
N GLU A 56 18.26 2.01 6.61
CA GLU A 56 18.07 3.26 5.85
C GLU A 56 17.52 3.01 4.45
N GLU A 57 18.14 2.11 3.70
CA GLU A 57 17.73 1.80 2.33
C GLU A 57 16.32 1.17 2.28
N VAL A 58 16.00 0.28 3.22
CA VAL A 58 14.67 -0.33 3.26
C VAL A 58 13.61 0.71 3.66
N MET A 59 13.90 1.63 4.59
CA MET A 59 12.96 2.70 4.96
C MET A 59 12.68 3.64 3.78
N LYS A 60 13.67 3.97 2.96
CA LYS A 60 13.46 4.72 1.71
C LYS A 60 12.48 4.03 0.76
N LEU A 61 12.51 2.70 0.69
CA LEU A 61 11.59 1.93 -0.14
C LEU A 61 10.16 1.95 0.41
N PHE A 62 9.99 1.81 1.74
CA PHE A 62 8.67 1.78 2.38
C PHE A 62 7.94 3.11 2.28
N THR A 63 8.56 4.20 2.71
CA THR A 63 7.93 5.54 2.74
C THR A 63 7.31 5.94 1.40
N THR A 64 7.87 5.44 0.30
CA THR A 64 7.34 5.71 -1.05
C THR A 64 6.25 4.75 -1.45
N SER A 65 6.39 3.47 -1.10
CA SER A 65 5.42 2.45 -1.51
C SER A 65 4.03 2.78 -0.98
N GLU A 66 3.92 3.15 0.30
CA GLU A 66 2.66 3.49 0.95
C GLU A 66 1.97 4.70 0.30
N VAL A 67 2.73 5.74 -0.06
CA VAL A 67 2.17 6.92 -0.76
C VAL A 67 1.60 6.55 -2.14
N LEU A 68 2.27 5.66 -2.86
CA LEU A 68 1.82 5.20 -4.18
C LEU A 68 0.55 4.35 -4.07
N VAL A 69 0.49 3.43 -3.11
CA VAL A 69 -0.67 2.53 -2.90
C VAL A 69 -1.88 3.32 -2.44
N LYS A 70 -1.74 4.19 -1.44
CA LYS A 70 -2.78 5.11 -0.99
C LYS A 70 -3.40 5.91 -2.15
N SER A 71 -2.54 6.46 -3.01
CA SER A 71 -2.99 7.21 -4.19
C SER A 71 -3.72 6.32 -5.21
N GLY A 72 -3.38 5.04 -5.28
CA GLY A 72 -4.06 4.02 -6.08
C GLY A 72 -5.49 3.80 -5.60
N TYR A 73 -5.69 3.57 -4.31
CA TYR A 73 -7.03 3.40 -3.71
C TYR A 73 -7.91 4.63 -3.89
N ALA A 74 -7.36 5.83 -3.70
CA ALA A 74 -8.10 7.08 -3.95
C ALA A 74 -8.61 7.17 -5.40
N LYS A 75 -7.81 6.74 -6.39
CA LYS A 75 -8.23 6.66 -7.80
C LYS A 75 -9.27 5.58 -8.01
N MET A 76 -9.09 4.38 -7.46
CA MET A 76 -10.07 3.29 -7.56
C MET A 76 -11.44 3.73 -7.05
N ALA A 77 -11.51 4.44 -5.92
CA ALA A 77 -12.74 4.99 -5.37
C ALA A 77 -13.49 5.93 -6.33
N THR A 78 -12.81 6.57 -7.28
CA THR A 78 -13.45 7.42 -8.30
C THR A 78 -13.90 6.67 -9.54
N ILE A 79 -13.43 5.46 -9.76
CA ILE A 79 -13.71 4.64 -10.95
C ILE A 79 -14.90 3.72 -10.71
N PHE A 80 -14.96 3.09 -9.53
CA PHE A 80 -16.02 2.17 -9.18
C PHE A 80 -17.28 2.90 -8.72
N LYS A 81 -18.45 2.36 -9.13
CA LYS A 81 -19.76 2.90 -8.72
C LYS A 81 -20.40 2.16 -7.54
N PRO A 82 -20.26 0.81 -7.39
CA PRO A 82 -20.87 0.10 -6.26
C PRO A 82 -20.33 0.60 -4.93
N ASN A 83 -21.24 0.95 -4.00
CA ASN A 83 -20.88 1.53 -2.71
C ASN A 83 -19.92 0.65 -1.90
N GLU A 84 -20.14 -0.67 -1.89
CA GLU A 84 -19.29 -1.62 -1.18
C GLU A 84 -17.85 -1.62 -1.70
N VAL A 85 -17.66 -1.40 -3.02
CA VAL A 85 -16.32 -1.27 -3.61
C VAL A 85 -15.69 0.09 -3.28
N VAL A 86 -16.48 1.16 -3.32
CA VAL A 86 -16.03 2.51 -2.94
C VAL A 86 -15.64 2.54 -1.46
N ASN A 87 -16.47 1.99 -0.58
CA ASN A 87 -16.17 1.89 0.86
C ASN A 87 -14.88 1.12 1.12
N TRP A 88 -14.70 -0.01 0.43
CA TRP A 88 -13.46 -0.77 0.48
C TRP A 88 -12.26 0.11 0.10
N CYS A 89 -12.29 0.77 -1.06
CA CYS A 89 -11.20 1.60 -1.53
C CYS A 89 -10.88 2.76 -0.55
N MET A 90 -11.90 3.37 0.02
CA MET A 90 -11.72 4.46 0.99
C MET A 90 -11.10 3.96 2.29
N TYR A 91 -11.54 2.79 2.78
CA TYR A 91 -11.02 2.24 4.03
C TYR A 91 -9.62 1.66 3.87
N ALA A 92 -9.36 0.91 2.80
CA ALA A 92 -8.04 0.41 2.48
C ALA A 92 -7.04 1.58 2.26
N GLY A 93 -7.44 2.62 1.52
CA GLY A 93 -6.61 3.83 1.40
C GLY A 93 -6.38 4.56 2.73
N GLY A 94 -7.32 4.45 3.68
CA GLY A 94 -7.19 4.98 5.05
C GLY A 94 -6.19 4.18 5.88
N SER A 95 -6.13 2.85 5.75
CA SER A 95 -5.13 2.02 6.43
C SER A 95 -3.71 2.29 5.93
N GLU A 96 -3.53 2.59 4.62
CA GLU A 96 -2.24 3.04 4.09
C GLU A 96 -1.73 4.34 4.73
N VAL A 97 -2.63 5.22 5.18
CA VAL A 97 -2.24 6.41 5.96
C VAL A 97 -1.69 6.02 7.33
N VAL A 98 -2.19 4.95 7.93
CA VAL A 98 -1.66 4.42 9.20
C VAL A 98 -0.27 3.84 8.99
N HIS A 99 -0.06 3.05 7.93
CA HIS A 99 1.24 2.50 7.55
C HIS A 99 2.27 3.61 7.30
N GLU A 100 1.95 4.57 6.42
CA GLU A 100 2.78 5.73 6.13
C GLU A 100 3.23 6.45 7.40
N LYS A 101 2.29 6.73 8.31
CA LYS A 101 2.59 7.41 9.58
C LYS A 101 3.44 6.56 10.52
N ALA A 102 3.22 5.25 10.57
CA ALA A 102 3.99 4.36 11.44
C ALA A 102 5.45 4.26 10.97
N TYR A 103 5.69 4.07 9.67
CA TYR A 103 7.03 4.04 9.11
C TYR A 103 7.73 5.40 9.17
N SER A 104 7.00 6.50 8.99
CA SER A 104 7.54 7.85 9.19
C SER A 104 7.95 8.07 10.64
N LEU A 105 7.09 7.71 11.60
CA LEU A 105 7.39 7.81 13.03
C LEU A 105 8.62 6.98 13.41
N PHE A 106 8.75 5.76 12.86
CA PHE A 106 9.96 4.95 13.05
C PHE A 106 11.20 5.66 12.51
N THR A 107 11.15 6.13 11.26
CA THR A 107 12.25 6.83 10.56
C THR A 107 12.73 8.05 11.34
N GLU A 108 11.79 8.90 11.78
CA GLU A 108 12.06 10.08 12.60
C GLU A 108 12.64 9.70 13.98
N THR A 109 12.06 8.68 14.62
CA THR A 109 12.47 8.26 15.98
C THR A 109 13.89 7.73 16.03
N ILE A 110 14.33 6.99 15.01
CA ILE A 110 15.73 6.53 14.93
C ILE A 110 16.70 7.61 14.41
N GLY A 111 16.18 8.76 13.95
CA GLY A 111 16.97 9.93 13.56
C GLY A 111 17.49 9.87 12.13
N LEU A 112 16.76 9.24 11.20
CA LEU A 112 17.11 9.32 9.78
C LEU A 112 16.84 10.73 9.23
N PRO A 113 17.65 11.19 8.25
CA PRO A 113 17.48 12.53 7.67
C PRO A 113 16.22 12.62 6.80
N ASP A 114 15.70 13.84 6.64
CA ASP A 114 14.55 14.12 5.76
C ASP A 114 14.77 13.70 4.32
N SER A 115 16.03 13.65 3.86
CA SER A 115 16.39 13.15 2.53
C SER A 115 15.97 11.68 2.32
N THR A 116 15.75 10.91 3.40
CA THR A 116 15.21 9.55 3.33
C THR A 116 13.91 9.49 2.54
N TYR A 117 13.08 10.55 2.61
CA TYR A 117 11.80 10.64 1.89
C TYR A 117 11.92 11.03 0.41
N THR A 118 13.08 11.50 -0.03
CA THR A 118 13.32 11.97 -1.42
C THR A 118 14.35 11.15 -2.17
N ASP A 119 15.39 10.65 -1.48
CA ASP A 119 16.53 9.93 -2.09
C ASP A 119 16.14 8.63 -2.81
N PHE A 120 14.98 8.05 -2.46
CA PHE A 120 14.50 6.86 -3.17
C PHE A 120 14.29 7.10 -4.67
N LEU A 121 14.00 8.35 -5.08
CA LEU A 121 13.85 8.72 -6.49
C LEU A 121 15.16 8.55 -7.26
N ASP A 122 16.30 8.50 -6.60
CA ASP A 122 17.60 8.29 -7.23
C ASP A 122 17.95 6.81 -7.41
N ILE A 123 17.22 5.91 -6.73
CA ILE A 123 17.41 4.47 -6.87
C ILE A 123 16.78 4.00 -8.20
N SER A 124 17.59 3.49 -9.13
CA SER A 124 17.17 3.12 -10.48
C SER A 124 16.02 2.10 -10.51
N VAL A 125 16.02 1.13 -9.57
CA VAL A 125 14.96 0.13 -9.40
C VAL A 125 13.64 0.81 -9.01
N MET A 126 13.68 1.84 -8.18
CA MET A 126 12.49 2.58 -7.75
C MET A 126 11.91 3.42 -8.89
N LYS A 127 12.76 4.05 -9.72
CA LYS A 127 12.30 4.72 -10.94
C LYS A 127 11.55 3.75 -11.86
N THR A 128 12.08 2.54 -12.02
CA THR A 128 11.45 1.50 -12.83
C THR A 128 10.11 1.04 -12.21
N LYS A 129 10.07 0.81 -10.89
CA LYS A 129 8.85 0.43 -10.16
C LYS A 129 7.77 1.52 -10.28
N THR A 130 8.13 2.77 -10.04
CA THR A 130 7.20 3.90 -10.16
C THR A 130 6.65 4.03 -11.59
N ALA A 131 7.52 3.92 -12.60
CA ALA A 131 7.10 3.94 -14.00
C ALA A 131 6.18 2.76 -14.35
N TYR A 132 6.37 1.60 -13.73
CA TYR A 132 5.49 0.44 -13.91
C TYR A 132 4.11 0.66 -13.26
N ILE A 133 4.08 1.20 -12.05
CA ILE A 133 2.82 1.56 -11.36
C ILE A 133 2.10 2.67 -12.14
N ASP A 134 2.82 3.62 -12.71
CA ASP A 134 2.25 4.67 -13.55
C ASP A 134 1.53 4.13 -14.80
N LYS A 135 1.95 2.98 -15.31
CA LYS A 135 1.26 2.29 -16.42
C LYS A 135 -0.09 1.69 -16.01
N ALA A 136 -0.34 1.54 -14.70
CA ALA A 136 -1.62 1.09 -14.16
C ALA A 136 -2.68 2.20 -14.09
N LYS A 137 -2.39 3.40 -14.60
CA LYS A 137 -3.34 4.51 -14.60
C LYS A 137 -4.54 4.18 -15.46
N VAL A 138 -5.72 4.26 -14.86
CA VAL A 138 -7.01 4.18 -15.55
C VAL A 138 -7.45 5.61 -15.89
N ARG A 139 -7.82 5.85 -17.13
CA ARG A 139 -8.45 7.10 -17.57
C ARG A 139 -9.95 7.05 -17.28
N LYS A 140 -10.62 8.20 -17.25
CA LYS A 140 -12.07 8.23 -17.15
C LYS A 140 -12.69 7.63 -18.42
N TRP A 141 -13.91 7.14 -18.30
CA TRP A 141 -14.67 6.61 -19.45
C TRP A 141 -14.75 7.62 -20.60
N GLU A 142 -15.02 8.87 -20.27
CA GLU A 142 -15.16 9.98 -21.21
C GLU A 142 -13.87 10.23 -22.01
N ASP A 143 -12.71 10.01 -21.38
CA ASP A 143 -11.42 10.18 -22.06
C ASP A 143 -11.22 9.13 -23.15
N TYR A 144 -11.68 7.87 -22.92
CA TYR A 144 -11.65 6.82 -23.94
C TYR A 144 -12.62 7.13 -25.09
N LYS A 145 -13.80 7.66 -24.78
CA LYS A 145 -14.76 8.11 -25.80
C LYS A 145 -14.20 9.24 -26.65
N ALA A 146 -13.50 10.18 -26.06
CA ALA A 146 -12.85 11.30 -26.77
C ALA A 146 -11.75 10.84 -27.76
N MET A 147 -11.26 9.60 -27.64
CA MET A 147 -10.34 9.00 -28.62
C MET A 147 -11.02 8.50 -29.90
N GLY A 148 -12.33 8.67 -30.03
CA GLY A 148 -13.11 8.24 -31.18
C GLY A 148 -13.48 6.76 -31.20
N LEU A 149 -13.34 6.06 -30.07
CA LEU A 149 -13.72 4.66 -29.95
C LEU A 149 -15.25 4.49 -29.91
N SER A 150 -15.77 3.40 -30.49
CA SER A 150 -17.14 2.96 -30.27
C SER A 150 -17.42 2.66 -28.80
N ASP A 151 -18.70 2.51 -28.42
CA ASP A 151 -19.06 2.15 -27.03
C ASP A 151 -18.47 0.80 -26.61
N ALA A 152 -18.50 -0.19 -27.50
CA ALA A 152 -17.94 -1.52 -27.21
C ALA A 152 -16.41 -1.50 -27.03
N GLU A 153 -15.69 -0.78 -27.88
CA GLU A 153 -14.23 -0.61 -27.76
C GLU A 153 -13.87 0.18 -26.52
N THR A 154 -14.64 1.23 -26.19
CA THR A 154 -14.48 2.02 -24.98
C THR A 154 -14.65 1.15 -23.72
N ASP A 155 -15.70 0.32 -23.67
CA ASP A 155 -15.95 -0.60 -22.56
C ASP A 155 -14.81 -1.63 -22.42
N PHE A 156 -14.35 -2.19 -23.52
CA PHE A 156 -13.25 -3.15 -23.54
C PHE A 156 -11.95 -2.53 -23.00
N GLU A 157 -11.54 -1.36 -23.52
CA GLU A 157 -10.30 -0.70 -23.12
C GLU A 157 -10.35 -0.21 -21.65
N PHE A 158 -11.51 0.29 -21.22
CA PHE A 158 -11.72 0.69 -19.83
C PHE A 158 -11.60 -0.51 -18.88
N ARG A 159 -12.30 -1.61 -19.16
CA ARG A 159 -12.21 -2.84 -18.34
C ARG A 159 -10.80 -3.42 -18.32
N ARG A 160 -10.11 -3.42 -19.45
CA ARG A 160 -8.72 -3.87 -19.56
C ARG A 160 -7.79 -3.02 -18.70
N ALA A 161 -7.98 -1.72 -18.68
CA ALA A 161 -7.20 -0.81 -17.85
C ALA A 161 -7.47 -1.03 -16.34
N VAL A 162 -8.75 -1.20 -15.96
CA VAL A 162 -9.14 -1.52 -14.58
C VAL A 162 -8.56 -2.86 -14.14
N ALA A 163 -8.66 -3.89 -14.97
CA ALA A 163 -8.09 -5.22 -14.66
C ALA A 163 -6.57 -5.13 -14.46
N ARG A 164 -5.87 -4.40 -15.33
CA ARG A 164 -4.42 -4.17 -15.18
C ARG A 164 -4.08 -3.45 -13.87
N MET A 165 -4.86 -2.43 -13.52
CA MET A 165 -4.69 -1.69 -12.27
C MET A 165 -4.83 -2.62 -11.06
N LEU A 166 -5.90 -3.42 -10.99
CA LEU A 166 -6.13 -4.38 -9.90
C LEU A 166 -5.02 -5.43 -9.81
N ALA A 167 -4.54 -5.94 -10.95
CA ALA A 167 -3.43 -6.90 -10.98
C ALA A 167 -2.11 -6.29 -10.47
N ILE A 168 -1.81 -5.04 -10.85
CA ILE A 168 -0.57 -4.37 -10.45
C ILE A 168 -0.62 -4.00 -8.96
N TYR A 169 -1.71 -3.41 -8.48
CA TYR A 169 -1.84 -3.05 -7.07
C TYR A 169 -2.02 -4.29 -6.20
N GLY A 170 -3.06 -5.11 -6.44
CA GLY A 170 -3.37 -6.26 -5.58
C GLY A 170 -2.32 -7.37 -5.64
N GLY A 171 -2.01 -7.87 -6.83
CA GLY A 171 -1.05 -8.97 -6.97
C GLY A 171 0.41 -8.51 -6.91
N GLY A 172 0.76 -7.49 -7.67
CA GLY A 172 2.14 -7.05 -7.83
C GLY A 172 2.68 -6.26 -6.67
N THR A 173 1.91 -5.29 -6.14
CA THR A 173 2.39 -4.41 -5.08
C THR A 173 2.10 -4.99 -3.71
N GLU A 174 0.83 -5.25 -3.39
CA GLU A 174 0.40 -5.69 -2.06
C GLU A 174 0.92 -7.09 -1.68
N LEU A 175 0.84 -8.07 -2.58
CA LEU A 175 1.19 -9.46 -2.25
C LEU A 175 2.63 -9.86 -2.60
N ILE A 176 3.29 -9.19 -3.54
CA ILE A 176 4.65 -9.58 -3.94
C ILE A 176 5.67 -8.60 -3.43
N THR A 177 5.54 -7.32 -3.81
CA THR A 177 6.61 -6.34 -3.53
C THR A 177 6.71 -6.01 -2.05
N LEU A 178 5.59 -5.71 -1.39
CA LEU A 178 5.58 -5.38 0.04
C LEU A 178 5.98 -6.60 0.88
N TYR A 179 5.49 -7.79 0.55
CA TYR A 179 5.89 -9.01 1.26
C TYR A 179 7.38 -9.32 1.17
N ALA A 180 8.02 -9.07 0.03
CA ALA A 180 9.47 -9.20 -0.09
C ALA A 180 10.20 -8.22 0.85
N GLN A 181 9.71 -6.98 0.97
CA GLN A 181 10.27 -5.98 1.88
C GLN A 181 10.02 -6.34 3.35
N PHE A 182 8.81 -6.81 3.68
CA PHE A 182 8.49 -7.30 5.03
C PHE A 182 9.39 -8.45 5.46
N ALA A 183 9.62 -9.42 4.57
CA ALA A 183 10.51 -10.54 4.87
C ALA A 183 11.94 -10.08 5.20
N MET A 184 12.45 -9.05 4.51
CA MET A 184 13.76 -8.47 4.81
C MET A 184 13.82 -7.85 6.21
N LEU A 185 12.77 -7.15 6.64
CA LEU A 185 12.71 -6.52 7.97
C LEU A 185 12.45 -7.54 9.08
N LEU A 186 11.58 -8.52 8.85
CA LEU A 186 11.31 -9.57 9.85
C LEU A 186 12.50 -10.50 10.09
N ALA A 187 13.51 -10.51 9.20
CA ALA A 187 14.77 -11.21 9.49
C ALA A 187 15.43 -10.72 10.79
N PHE A 188 15.26 -9.46 11.16
CA PHE A 188 15.75 -8.91 12.42
C PHE A 188 15.06 -9.48 13.66
N GLN A 189 13.83 -9.95 13.55
CA GLN A 189 13.11 -10.59 14.65
C GLN A 189 13.82 -11.88 15.11
N MET A 190 14.40 -12.63 14.17
CA MET A 190 15.16 -13.84 14.47
C MET A 190 16.42 -13.53 15.29
N GLU A 191 16.96 -12.32 15.20
CA GLU A 191 18.10 -11.83 15.95
C GLU A 191 17.71 -11.08 17.23
N GLY A 192 16.40 -10.95 17.52
CA GLY A 192 15.88 -10.16 18.64
C GLY A 192 16.11 -8.66 18.50
N LYS A 193 16.27 -8.17 17.28
CA LYS A 193 16.52 -6.76 16.95
C LYS A 193 15.26 -6.06 16.45
N TYR A 194 15.21 -4.74 16.63
CA TYR A 194 14.16 -3.84 16.13
C TYR A 194 12.74 -4.34 16.41
N PRO A 195 12.39 -4.62 17.68
CA PRO A 195 11.10 -5.22 18.02
C PRO A 195 9.91 -4.35 17.65
N GLY A 196 10.05 -3.02 17.74
CA GLY A 196 9.00 -2.09 17.34
C GLY A 196 8.78 -2.08 15.84
N LEU A 197 9.85 -2.01 15.03
CA LEU A 197 9.75 -2.12 13.58
C LEU A 197 9.13 -3.45 13.16
N CYS A 198 9.56 -4.56 13.74
CA CYS A 198 8.99 -5.87 13.44
C CYS A 198 7.49 -5.93 13.77
N GLN A 199 7.07 -5.32 14.87
CA GLN A 199 5.64 -5.25 15.22
C GLN A 199 4.83 -4.38 14.26
N ILE A 200 5.36 -3.24 13.79
CA ILE A 200 4.73 -2.43 12.73
C ILE A 200 4.56 -3.28 11.47
N VAL A 201 5.61 -3.99 11.06
CA VAL A 201 5.57 -4.88 9.90
C VAL A 201 4.53 -5.99 10.06
N GLU A 202 4.42 -6.63 11.24
CA GLU A 202 3.40 -7.66 11.50
C GLU A 202 1.97 -7.12 11.38
N TYR A 203 1.73 -5.88 11.81
CA TYR A 203 0.42 -5.23 11.65
C TYR A 203 0.15 -4.93 10.17
N SER A 204 1.12 -4.36 9.47
CA SER A 204 1.00 -4.08 8.03
C SER A 204 0.73 -5.37 7.22
N ILE A 205 1.44 -6.47 7.47
CA ILE A 205 1.24 -7.75 6.77
C ILE A 205 -0.22 -8.22 6.81
N ARG A 206 -0.91 -8.06 7.93
CA ARG A 206 -2.32 -8.48 8.06
C ARG A 206 -3.24 -7.63 7.18
N ASP A 207 -2.97 -6.33 7.14
CA ASP A 207 -3.75 -5.40 6.33
C ASP A 207 -3.48 -5.68 4.84
N GLU A 208 -2.20 -5.80 4.44
CA GLU A 208 -1.79 -6.05 3.05
C GLU A 208 -2.28 -7.39 2.51
N TYR A 209 -2.33 -8.42 3.36
CA TYR A 209 -2.96 -9.69 2.95
C TYR A 209 -4.42 -9.47 2.56
N THR A 210 -5.16 -8.73 3.38
CA THR A 210 -6.57 -8.44 3.13
C THR A 210 -6.74 -7.57 1.90
N HIS A 211 -5.88 -6.55 1.71
CA HIS A 211 -5.84 -5.69 0.52
C HIS A 211 -5.62 -6.50 -0.75
N GLY A 212 -4.57 -7.31 -0.77
CA GLY A 212 -4.20 -8.10 -1.93
C GLY A 212 -5.28 -9.11 -2.31
N ILE A 213 -5.83 -9.87 -1.35
CA ILE A 213 -6.87 -10.86 -1.62
C ILE A 213 -8.17 -10.21 -2.10
N ALA A 214 -8.60 -9.10 -1.49
CA ALA A 214 -9.80 -8.38 -1.92
C ALA A 214 -9.65 -7.85 -3.35
N ASN A 215 -8.52 -7.22 -3.68
CA ASN A 215 -8.24 -6.71 -5.03
C ASN A 215 -8.15 -7.84 -6.05
N CYS A 216 -7.53 -8.98 -5.71
CA CYS A 216 -7.50 -10.16 -6.59
C CYS A 216 -8.89 -10.76 -6.82
N LYS A 217 -9.76 -10.69 -5.81
CA LYS A 217 -11.15 -11.17 -5.93
C LYS A 217 -12.02 -10.22 -6.76
N LEU A 218 -11.77 -8.91 -6.64
CA LEU A 218 -12.43 -7.90 -7.48
C LEU A 218 -11.97 -7.97 -8.95
N PHE A 219 -10.74 -8.41 -9.20
CA PHE A 219 -10.19 -8.64 -10.53
C PHE A 219 -10.94 -9.76 -11.29
N ARG A 220 -11.41 -10.81 -10.61
CA ARG A 220 -12.12 -11.97 -11.17
C ARG A 220 -13.59 -11.68 -11.46
#